data_081dcce73392002154427e6c466bc349
#
_entry.id   081dcce73392002154427e6c466bc349
#
_cell.length_a   1.000
_cell.length_b   1.000
_cell.length_c   1.000
_cell.angle_alpha   90.00
_cell.angle_beta   90.00
_cell.angle_gamma   90.00
#
_symmetry.space_group_name_H-M   'P 1'
#
loop_
_entity.id
_entity.type
_entity.pdbx_description
1 polymer ?
#
loop_
_entity_poly.entity_id
_entity_poly.type
_entity_poly.pdbx_seq_one_letter_code
_entity_poly.pdbx_strand_id
1 'polypeptide(L)'
;MSHLAKTDSADPQSAAPSTRERILDAAESLFASRGFEGAAMRDIAAGAKLNPASLYNHFTSKQALFEAVLERGLRPLFVVLDTLEFVDWSPESLDAATDTFIAQLARQPRLPALLEQEALSGGRHLTRLTHKWLRPLFDRALATFEETRAGGRTSALAHWEDDELPILLMTFHHVILGNFALAPMLREVLDEDPLSPDALERQRRFARKVVRLLILGKTS
;
A
#
# COMPACT_ATOMS: atom_id res chain seq x y z
N MET A 1 46.45 32.30 11.43
CA MET A 1 46.19 30.93 11.88
C MET A 1 44.68 30.78 12.02
N SER A 2 44.02 30.28 10.98
CA SER A 2 42.57 30.18 10.91
C SER A 2 42.19 28.69 10.91
N HIS A 3 41.53 28.24 11.98
CA HIS A 3 41.04 26.88 12.13
C HIS A 3 39.64 26.81 11.50
N LEU A 4 39.55 26.24 10.32
CA LEU A 4 38.29 25.87 9.69
C LEU A 4 37.77 24.59 10.36
N ALA A 5 36.72 24.73 11.12
CA ALA A 5 35.94 23.60 11.64
C ALA A 5 35.18 22.93 10.49
N LYS A 6 35.51 21.67 10.26
CA LYS A 6 34.84 20.77 9.32
C LYS A 6 33.53 20.32 9.96
N THR A 7 32.42 20.90 9.56
CA THR A 7 31.08 20.38 9.91
C THR A 7 30.82 19.13 9.06
N ASP A 8 30.91 17.98 9.71
CA ASP A 8 30.50 16.68 9.18
C ASP A 8 28.97 16.64 9.17
N SER A 9 28.37 16.96 8.04
CA SER A 9 26.95 16.81 7.81
C SER A 9 26.68 15.32 7.49
N ALA A 10 26.39 14.54 8.50
CA ALA A 10 25.93 13.17 8.35
C ALA A 10 24.56 13.20 7.65
N ASP A 11 24.51 12.58 6.47
CA ASP A 11 23.30 12.34 5.69
C ASP A 11 22.32 11.47 6.49
N PRO A 12 21.06 11.90 6.77
CA PRO A 12 20.10 11.15 7.57
C PRO A 12 19.65 9.82 6.94
N GLN A 13 20.04 9.53 5.70
CA GLN A 13 19.60 8.34 4.94
C GLN A 13 20.52 7.12 5.08
N SER A 14 21.63 7.18 5.82
CA SER A 14 22.60 6.08 5.97
C SER A 14 22.55 5.33 7.31
N ALA A 15 21.57 5.58 8.15
CA ALA A 15 21.44 4.85 9.41
C ALA A 15 20.98 3.39 9.15
N ALA A 16 21.73 2.41 9.68
CA ALA A 16 21.34 1.01 9.61
C ALA A 16 19.92 0.81 10.19
N PRO A 17 19.07 -0.08 9.59
CA PRO A 17 17.70 -0.28 10.04
C PRO A 17 17.66 -0.67 11.51
N SER A 18 16.73 -0.08 12.26
CA SER A 18 16.54 -0.39 13.67
C SER A 18 16.22 -1.88 13.87
N THR A 19 16.45 -2.40 15.05
CA THR A 19 16.10 -3.80 15.37
C THR A 19 14.63 -4.08 15.09
N ARG A 20 13.75 -3.11 15.37
CA ARG A 20 12.32 -3.22 15.11
C ARG A 20 12.03 -3.33 13.60
N GLU A 21 12.69 -2.54 12.76
CA GLU A 21 12.53 -2.61 11.29
C GLU A 21 13.03 -3.96 10.74
N ARG A 22 14.18 -4.46 11.20
CA ARG A 22 14.66 -5.78 10.79
C ARG A 22 13.68 -6.91 11.14
N ILE A 23 13.02 -6.83 12.30
CA ILE A 23 11.97 -7.79 12.68
C ILE A 23 10.78 -7.68 11.73
N LEU A 24 10.32 -6.47 11.43
CA LEU A 24 9.19 -6.24 10.53
C LEU A 24 9.49 -6.73 9.11
N ASP A 25 10.71 -6.53 8.60
CA ASP A 25 11.12 -7.01 7.27
C ASP A 25 11.14 -8.54 7.21
N ALA A 26 11.72 -9.19 8.21
CA ALA A 26 11.75 -10.64 8.30
C ALA A 26 10.34 -11.23 8.44
N ALA A 27 9.49 -10.60 9.24
CA ALA A 27 8.11 -10.99 9.44
C ALA A 27 7.27 -10.85 8.16
N GLU A 28 7.38 -9.70 7.47
CA GLU A 28 6.70 -9.45 6.20
C GLU A 28 7.05 -10.52 5.17
N SER A 29 8.34 -10.83 5.03
CA SER A 29 8.80 -11.86 4.09
C SER A 29 8.22 -13.25 4.41
N LEU A 30 8.22 -13.64 5.68
CA LEU A 30 7.71 -14.95 6.10
C LEU A 30 6.18 -15.03 6.04
N PHE A 31 5.47 -13.99 6.44
CA PHE A 31 4.03 -13.94 6.31
C PHE A 31 3.58 -13.96 4.84
N ALA A 32 4.26 -13.23 3.96
CA ALA A 32 3.93 -13.23 2.53
C ALA A 32 4.19 -14.58 1.85
N SER A 33 5.19 -15.34 2.32
CA SER A 33 5.56 -16.63 1.70
C SER A 33 4.83 -17.84 2.30
N ARG A 34 4.45 -17.80 3.60
CA ARG A 34 3.91 -18.94 4.35
C ARG A 34 2.54 -18.68 4.97
N GLY A 35 2.01 -17.49 4.80
CA GLY A 35 0.81 -17.03 5.49
C GLY A 35 1.03 -16.81 6.98
N PHE A 36 -0.02 -16.27 7.64
CA PHE A 36 0.05 -16.05 9.08
C PHE A 36 0.29 -17.35 9.83
N GLU A 37 -0.48 -18.41 9.56
CA GLU A 37 -0.37 -19.68 10.31
C GLU A 37 0.97 -20.38 10.11
N GLY A 38 1.51 -20.39 8.89
CA GLY A 38 2.76 -21.06 8.54
C GLY A 38 4.04 -20.34 8.99
N ALA A 39 3.98 -19.08 9.39
CA ALA A 39 5.12 -18.32 9.87
C ALA A 39 5.34 -18.56 11.39
N ALA A 40 6.51 -19.08 11.78
CA ALA A 40 6.86 -19.27 13.19
C ALA A 40 7.68 -18.09 13.73
N MET A 41 7.39 -17.64 14.96
CA MET A 41 8.14 -16.57 15.64
C MET A 41 9.66 -16.85 15.69
N ARG A 42 10.04 -18.12 15.86
CA ARG A 42 11.44 -18.55 15.85
C ARG A 42 12.11 -18.27 14.50
N ASP A 43 11.43 -18.56 13.39
CA ASP A 43 11.96 -18.36 12.05
C ASP A 43 12.08 -16.87 11.73
N ILE A 44 11.11 -16.06 12.20
CA ILE A 44 11.16 -14.60 12.11
C ILE A 44 12.36 -14.04 12.90
N ALA A 45 12.59 -14.52 14.13
CA ALA A 45 13.74 -14.11 14.92
C ALA A 45 15.06 -14.43 14.20
N ALA A 46 15.18 -15.64 13.65
CA ALA A 46 16.35 -16.05 12.87
C ALA A 46 16.55 -15.16 11.62
N GLY A 47 15.49 -14.87 10.87
CA GLY A 47 15.52 -13.95 9.73
C GLY A 47 15.95 -12.52 10.09
N ALA A 48 15.56 -12.05 11.27
CA ALA A 48 15.97 -10.75 11.81
C ALA A 48 17.38 -10.76 12.47
N LYS A 49 18.06 -11.92 12.48
CA LYS A 49 19.35 -12.16 13.15
C LYS A 49 19.26 -11.89 14.67
N LEU A 50 18.21 -12.38 15.31
CA LEU A 50 17.92 -12.26 16.73
C LEU A 50 17.66 -13.64 17.34
N ASN A 51 17.83 -13.74 18.69
CA ASN A 51 17.26 -14.85 19.41
C ASN A 51 15.76 -14.63 19.67
N PRO A 52 14.95 -15.68 19.90
CA PRO A 52 13.52 -15.57 20.13
C PRO A 52 13.16 -14.67 21.32
N ALA A 53 13.92 -14.68 22.41
CA ALA A 53 13.65 -13.84 23.57
C ALA A 53 13.75 -12.36 23.23
N SER A 54 14.75 -11.96 22.44
CA SER A 54 14.90 -10.58 21.96
C SER A 54 13.72 -10.14 21.10
N LEU A 55 13.17 -11.04 20.27
CA LEU A 55 12.00 -10.72 19.46
C LEU A 55 10.77 -10.47 20.33
N TYR A 56 10.56 -11.27 21.39
CA TYR A 56 9.43 -11.08 22.30
C TYR A 56 9.52 -9.79 23.12
N ASN A 57 10.71 -9.20 23.29
CA ASN A 57 10.86 -7.87 23.90
C ASN A 57 10.28 -6.75 23.00
N HIS A 58 10.19 -6.97 21.68
CA HIS A 58 9.63 -6.01 20.73
C HIS A 58 8.16 -6.26 20.41
N PHE A 59 7.75 -7.53 20.35
CA PHE A 59 6.40 -7.94 19.97
C PHE A 59 5.91 -9.06 20.87
N THR A 60 4.87 -8.79 21.63
CA THR A 60 4.32 -9.71 22.65
C THR A 60 3.70 -10.98 22.09
N SER A 61 3.33 -10.98 20.79
CA SER A 61 2.69 -12.11 20.11
C SER A 61 2.90 -12.05 18.60
N LYS A 62 2.70 -13.19 17.93
CA LYS A 62 2.69 -13.28 16.47
C LYS A 62 1.62 -12.37 15.86
N GLN A 63 0.46 -12.28 16.50
CA GLN A 63 -0.63 -11.41 16.07
C GLN A 63 -0.23 -9.94 16.15
N ALA A 64 0.37 -9.49 17.26
CA ALA A 64 0.84 -8.11 17.41
C ALA A 64 1.91 -7.75 16.36
N LEU A 65 2.78 -8.70 16.03
CA LEU A 65 3.77 -8.53 14.97
C LEU A 65 3.12 -8.42 13.59
N PHE A 66 2.15 -9.30 13.28
CA PHE A 66 1.43 -9.28 12.01
C PHE A 66 0.65 -7.98 11.82
N GLU A 67 -0.09 -7.54 12.85
CA GLU A 67 -0.78 -6.25 12.85
C GLU A 67 0.19 -5.08 12.60
N ALA A 68 1.39 -5.12 13.19
CA ALA A 68 2.40 -4.09 12.99
C ALA A 68 2.99 -4.11 11.57
N VAL A 69 3.15 -5.27 10.94
CA VAL A 69 3.55 -5.40 9.53
C VAL A 69 2.51 -4.76 8.62
N LEU A 70 1.23 -5.10 8.82
CA LEU A 70 0.14 -4.53 8.02
C LEU A 70 -0.02 -3.02 8.26
N GLU A 71 0.09 -2.56 9.51
CA GLU A 71 0.02 -1.13 9.84
C GLU A 71 1.17 -0.35 9.18
N ARG A 72 2.40 -0.87 9.20
CA ARG A 72 3.55 -0.27 8.51
C ARG A 72 3.30 -0.12 7.02
N GLY A 73 2.71 -1.15 6.41
CA GLY A 73 2.41 -1.17 4.99
C GLY A 73 1.28 -0.23 4.58
N LEU A 74 0.22 -0.21 5.37
CA LEU A 74 -0.99 0.58 5.07
C LEU A 74 -0.81 2.07 5.36
N ARG A 75 -0.09 2.43 6.43
CA ARG A 75 0.04 3.84 6.85
C ARG A 75 0.45 4.80 5.73
N PRO A 76 1.45 4.52 4.89
CA PRO A 76 1.82 5.41 3.79
C PRO A 76 0.73 5.56 2.72
N LEU A 77 -0.08 4.51 2.50
CA LEU A 77 -1.20 4.57 1.56
C LEU A 77 -2.30 5.51 2.05
N PHE A 78 -2.54 5.54 3.37
CA PHE A 78 -3.49 6.49 3.97
C PHE A 78 -3.05 7.93 3.79
N VAL A 79 -1.75 8.21 3.95
CA VAL A 79 -1.21 9.57 3.71
C VAL A 79 -1.48 10.01 2.27
N VAL A 80 -1.34 9.10 1.29
CA VAL A 80 -1.67 9.42 -0.11
C VAL A 80 -3.16 9.73 -0.25
N LEU A 81 -4.02 8.95 0.38
CA LEU A 81 -5.47 9.13 0.31
C LEU A 81 -5.93 10.40 1.04
N ASP A 82 -5.25 10.79 2.13
CA ASP A 82 -5.48 12.07 2.79
C ASP A 82 -5.24 13.25 1.85
N THR A 83 -4.34 13.10 0.88
CA THR A 83 -4.09 14.16 -0.13
C THR A 83 -5.22 14.26 -1.17
N LEU A 84 -6.04 13.21 -1.34
CA LEU A 84 -7.15 13.24 -2.31
C LEU A 84 -8.26 14.21 -1.93
N GLU A 85 -8.40 14.59 -0.66
CA GLU A 85 -9.36 15.64 -0.22
C GLU A 85 -9.10 17.00 -0.89
N PHE A 86 -7.85 17.22 -1.32
CA PHE A 86 -7.41 18.48 -1.93
C PHE A 86 -7.25 18.37 -3.45
N VAL A 87 -7.62 17.22 -4.05
CA VAL A 87 -7.52 17.01 -5.50
C VAL A 87 -8.62 17.82 -6.19
N ASP A 88 -8.22 18.61 -7.17
CA ASP A 88 -9.13 19.38 -8.01
C ASP A 88 -9.81 18.55 -9.12
N TRP A 89 -9.60 17.23 -9.11
CA TRP A 89 -10.07 16.27 -10.10
C TRP A 89 -9.63 16.58 -11.54
N SER A 90 -8.59 17.38 -11.71
CA SER A 90 -7.95 17.57 -13.00
C SER A 90 -7.24 16.28 -13.45
N PRO A 91 -7.05 16.05 -14.75
CA PRO A 91 -6.28 14.92 -15.25
C PRO A 91 -4.88 14.83 -14.64
N GLU A 92 -4.23 15.98 -14.44
CA GLU A 92 -2.88 16.10 -13.88
C GLU A 92 -2.85 15.66 -12.41
N SER A 93 -3.82 16.09 -11.62
CA SER A 93 -3.92 15.74 -10.20
C SER A 93 -4.25 14.25 -10.02
N LEU A 94 -5.13 13.69 -10.84
CA LEU A 94 -5.44 12.26 -10.84
C LEU A 94 -4.22 11.41 -11.21
N ASP A 95 -3.44 11.85 -12.20
CA ASP A 95 -2.20 11.17 -12.59
C ASP A 95 -1.18 11.18 -11.45
N ALA A 96 -0.95 12.35 -10.84
CA ALA A 96 -0.01 12.50 -9.73
C ALA A 96 -0.40 11.60 -8.54
N ALA A 97 -1.69 11.55 -8.19
CA ALA A 97 -2.21 10.68 -7.15
C ALA A 97 -2.01 9.19 -7.49
N THR A 98 -2.33 8.79 -8.72
CA THR A 98 -2.14 7.42 -9.23
C THR A 98 -0.67 7.01 -9.16
N ASP A 99 0.23 7.87 -9.62
CA ASP A 99 1.67 7.62 -9.60
C ASP A 99 2.21 7.47 -8.19
N THR A 100 1.79 8.35 -7.30
CA THR A 100 2.21 8.33 -5.90
C THR A 100 1.76 7.05 -5.22
N PHE A 101 0.52 6.61 -5.49
CA PHE A 101 -0.04 5.38 -4.94
C PHE A 101 0.74 4.15 -5.43
N ILE A 102 0.97 4.04 -6.75
CA ILE A 102 1.75 2.94 -7.33
C ILE A 102 3.20 2.96 -6.84
N ALA A 103 3.83 4.14 -6.75
CA ALA A 103 5.19 4.27 -6.24
C ALA A 103 5.28 3.80 -4.77
N GLN A 104 4.25 4.06 -3.97
CA GLN A 104 4.20 3.60 -2.58
C GLN A 104 4.04 2.08 -2.49
N LEU A 105 3.19 1.47 -3.32
CA LEU A 105 3.07 0.02 -3.41
C LEU A 105 4.36 -0.65 -3.89
N ALA A 106 5.06 -0.05 -4.85
CA ALA A 106 6.34 -0.56 -5.35
C ALA A 106 7.43 -0.62 -4.27
N ARG A 107 7.35 0.23 -3.23
CA ARG A 107 8.24 0.16 -2.05
C ARG A 107 7.90 -1.01 -1.12
N GLN A 108 6.68 -1.53 -1.18
CA GLN A 108 6.17 -2.61 -0.34
C GLN A 108 5.38 -3.63 -1.17
N PRO A 109 6.03 -4.28 -2.15
CA PRO A 109 5.33 -5.08 -3.16
C PRO A 109 4.65 -6.34 -2.61
N ARG A 110 4.99 -6.75 -1.38
CA ARG A 110 4.38 -7.92 -0.70
C ARG A 110 3.08 -7.59 0.03
N LEU A 111 2.85 -6.31 0.34
CA LEU A 111 1.66 -5.89 1.09
C LEU A 111 0.35 -6.29 0.42
N PRO A 112 0.13 -6.07 -0.90
CA PRO A 112 -1.10 -6.47 -1.56
C PRO A 112 -1.39 -7.97 -1.45
N ALA A 113 -0.39 -8.82 -1.69
CA ALA A 113 -0.53 -10.26 -1.56
C ALA A 113 -0.88 -10.70 -0.13
N LEU A 114 -0.27 -10.04 0.87
CA LEU A 114 -0.58 -10.27 2.29
C LEU A 114 -2.04 -9.94 2.63
N LEU A 115 -2.54 -8.80 2.14
CA LEU A 115 -3.92 -8.36 2.38
C LEU A 115 -4.92 -9.31 1.73
N GLU A 116 -4.69 -9.71 0.48
CA GLU A 116 -5.56 -10.65 -0.22
C GLU A 116 -5.56 -12.05 0.42
N GLN A 117 -4.39 -12.55 0.79
CA GLN A 117 -4.27 -13.84 1.47
C GLN A 117 -5.05 -13.85 2.80
N GLU A 118 -4.94 -12.78 3.58
CA GLU A 118 -5.68 -12.66 4.83
C GLU A 118 -7.20 -12.56 4.59
N ALA A 119 -7.62 -11.82 3.57
CA ALA A 119 -9.02 -11.73 3.18
C ALA A 119 -9.59 -13.10 2.78
N LEU A 120 -8.86 -13.87 1.97
CA LEU A 120 -9.24 -15.23 1.55
C LEU A 120 -9.25 -16.24 2.71
N SER A 121 -8.41 -16.04 3.70
CA SER A 121 -8.33 -16.88 4.91
C SER A 121 -9.47 -16.63 5.93
N GLY A 122 -10.43 -15.78 5.59
CA GLY A 122 -11.55 -15.41 6.45
C GLY A 122 -11.33 -14.17 7.30
N GLY A 123 -10.25 -13.43 7.07
CA GLY A 123 -10.02 -12.08 7.57
C GLY A 123 -9.93 -11.91 9.09
N ARG A 124 -9.65 -12.98 9.85
CA ARG A 124 -9.66 -12.93 11.33
C ARG A 124 -8.75 -11.85 11.92
N HIS A 125 -7.60 -11.64 11.30
CA HIS A 125 -6.62 -10.63 11.73
C HIS A 125 -6.89 -9.28 11.07
N LEU A 126 -7.55 -9.27 9.89
CA LEU A 126 -7.98 -8.05 9.22
C LEU A 126 -9.12 -7.34 9.95
N THR A 127 -9.95 -8.03 10.72
CA THR A 127 -11.13 -7.43 11.35
C THR A 127 -10.76 -6.16 12.14
N ARG A 128 -9.72 -6.23 12.97
CA ARG A 128 -9.25 -5.06 13.74
C ARG A 128 -8.68 -3.97 12.83
N LEU A 129 -7.90 -4.36 11.82
CA LEU A 129 -7.34 -3.42 10.83
C LEU A 129 -8.40 -2.83 9.93
N THR A 130 -9.38 -3.65 9.52
CA THR A 130 -10.53 -3.17 8.75
C THR A 130 -11.28 -2.09 9.51
N HIS A 131 -11.61 -2.32 10.79
CA HIS A 131 -12.31 -1.32 11.60
C HIS A 131 -11.45 -0.10 11.93
N LYS A 132 -10.16 -0.29 12.19
CA LYS A 132 -9.25 0.80 12.57
C LYS A 132 -8.81 1.65 11.38
N TRP A 133 -8.64 1.04 10.20
CA TRP A 133 -7.98 1.66 9.05
C TRP A 133 -8.82 1.61 7.77
N LEU A 134 -9.22 0.43 7.30
CA LEU A 134 -9.83 0.29 5.99
C LEU A 134 -11.23 0.92 5.93
N ARG A 135 -12.05 0.71 6.96
CA ARG A 135 -13.40 1.27 6.98
C ARG A 135 -13.41 2.78 7.04
N PRO A 136 -12.68 3.47 7.94
CA PRO A 136 -12.62 4.93 7.93
C PRO A 136 -12.12 5.50 6.61
N LEU A 137 -11.17 4.81 5.97
CA LEU A 137 -10.69 5.17 4.65
C LEU A 137 -11.78 5.08 3.58
N PHE A 138 -12.49 3.95 3.58
CA PHE A 138 -13.56 3.69 2.64
C PHE A 138 -14.69 4.71 2.80
N ASP A 139 -15.14 4.93 4.05
CA ASP A 139 -16.18 5.90 4.40
C ASP A 139 -15.77 7.32 3.94
N ARG A 140 -14.50 7.68 4.12
CA ARG A 140 -13.96 8.98 3.70
C ARG A 140 -13.86 9.11 2.19
N ALA A 141 -13.39 8.09 1.48
CA ALA A 141 -13.34 8.11 0.01
C ALA A 141 -14.76 8.23 -0.58
N LEU A 142 -15.74 7.52 -0.02
CA LEU A 142 -17.13 7.66 -0.42
C LEU A 142 -17.65 9.08 -0.15
N ALA A 143 -17.44 9.62 1.04
CA ALA A 143 -17.85 10.99 1.38
C ALA A 143 -17.24 12.01 0.40
N THR A 144 -15.96 11.88 0.06
CA THR A 144 -15.30 12.75 -0.93
C THR A 144 -15.97 12.63 -2.31
N PHE A 145 -16.36 11.44 -2.73
CA PHE A 145 -17.07 11.22 -3.99
C PHE A 145 -18.46 11.86 -3.98
N GLU A 146 -19.23 11.67 -2.90
CA GLU A 146 -20.55 12.26 -2.71
C GLU A 146 -20.49 13.80 -2.70
N GLU A 147 -19.56 14.40 -1.95
CA GLU A 147 -19.34 15.84 -1.87
C GLU A 147 -18.92 16.44 -3.23
N THR A 148 -18.04 15.76 -3.96
CA THR A 148 -17.60 16.18 -5.30
C THR A 148 -18.76 16.22 -6.25
N ARG A 149 -19.63 15.23 -6.21
CA ARG A 149 -20.82 15.14 -7.05
C ARG A 149 -21.88 16.18 -6.65
N ALA A 150 -22.17 16.32 -5.37
CA ALA A 150 -23.16 17.28 -4.85
C ALA A 150 -22.73 18.75 -5.05
N GLY A 151 -21.45 19.03 -4.96
CA GLY A 151 -20.90 20.38 -5.06
C GLY A 151 -20.90 20.99 -6.46
N GLY A 152 -21.30 20.27 -7.51
CA GLY A 152 -21.32 20.74 -8.90
C GLY A 152 -19.95 21.21 -9.42
N ARG A 153 -18.89 20.91 -8.70
CA ARG A 153 -17.52 21.40 -8.98
C ARG A 153 -16.91 20.78 -10.24
N THR A 154 -17.35 19.60 -10.60
CA THR A 154 -16.86 18.91 -11.81
C THR A 154 -17.94 17.97 -12.34
N SER A 155 -17.90 17.63 -13.65
CA SER A 155 -18.63 16.51 -14.20
C SER A 155 -18.00 15.15 -13.81
N ALA A 156 -16.93 15.17 -13.00
CA ALA A 156 -16.30 13.99 -12.47
C ALA A 156 -17.33 13.21 -11.63
N LEU A 157 -17.34 11.92 -11.80
CA LEU A 157 -18.25 11.00 -11.10
C LEU A 157 -19.75 11.20 -11.36
N ALA A 158 -20.17 12.22 -12.15
CA ALA A 158 -21.59 12.52 -12.41
C ALA A 158 -22.34 11.41 -13.16
N HIS A 159 -21.60 10.48 -13.75
CA HIS A 159 -22.15 9.35 -14.53
C HIS A 159 -22.28 8.04 -13.71
N TRP A 160 -21.93 8.10 -12.40
CA TRP A 160 -22.09 6.97 -11.50
C TRP A 160 -23.29 7.16 -10.56
N GLU A 161 -24.05 6.09 -10.32
CA GLU A 161 -25.10 6.10 -9.31
C GLU A 161 -24.51 5.91 -7.90
N ASP A 162 -25.29 6.22 -6.86
CA ASP A 162 -24.80 6.15 -5.46
C ASP A 162 -24.39 4.76 -5.04
N ASP A 163 -25.12 3.74 -5.47
CA ASP A 163 -24.86 2.34 -5.18
C ASP A 163 -23.68 1.75 -5.99
N GLU A 164 -23.23 2.45 -7.04
CA GLU A 164 -22.06 2.08 -7.85
C GLU A 164 -20.75 2.59 -7.26
N LEU A 165 -20.76 3.64 -6.43
CA LEU A 165 -19.53 4.22 -5.86
C LEU A 165 -18.69 3.22 -5.06
N PRO A 166 -19.26 2.33 -4.22
CA PRO A 166 -18.48 1.28 -3.56
C PRO A 166 -17.83 0.31 -4.56
N ILE A 167 -18.51 -0.02 -5.66
CA ILE A 167 -17.99 -0.90 -6.71
C ILE A 167 -16.85 -0.21 -7.46
N LEU A 168 -17.01 1.07 -7.77
CA LEU A 168 -15.96 1.89 -8.37
C LEU A 168 -14.69 1.90 -7.52
N LEU A 169 -14.84 2.10 -6.21
CA LEU A 169 -13.73 2.10 -5.27
C LEU A 169 -13.02 0.73 -5.22
N MET A 170 -13.80 -0.37 -5.23
CA MET A 170 -13.25 -1.72 -5.34
C MET A 170 -12.57 -1.97 -6.70
N THR A 171 -13.05 -1.36 -7.77
CA THR A 171 -12.42 -1.45 -9.11
C THR A 171 -11.02 -0.84 -9.08
N PHE A 172 -10.83 0.33 -8.47
CA PHE A 172 -9.50 0.91 -8.27
C PHE A 172 -8.57 -0.01 -7.48
N HIS A 173 -9.10 -0.60 -6.41
CA HIS A 173 -8.35 -1.59 -5.63
C HIS A 173 -7.84 -2.72 -6.54
N HIS A 174 -8.70 -3.37 -7.31
CA HIS A 174 -8.32 -4.50 -8.17
C HIS A 174 -7.35 -4.10 -9.30
N VAL A 175 -7.60 -2.97 -9.97
CA VAL A 175 -6.74 -2.50 -11.07
C VAL A 175 -5.32 -2.19 -10.60
N ILE A 176 -5.18 -1.62 -9.41
CA ILE A 176 -3.88 -1.18 -8.91
C ILE A 176 -3.19 -2.28 -8.12
N LEU A 177 -3.86 -2.88 -7.13
CA LEU A 177 -3.25 -3.87 -6.24
C LEU A 177 -3.09 -5.26 -6.88
N GLY A 178 -3.99 -5.64 -7.79
CA GLY A 178 -3.97 -6.96 -8.42
C GLY A 178 -2.65 -7.28 -9.12
N ASN A 179 -2.02 -6.30 -9.76
CA ASN A 179 -0.72 -6.49 -10.40
C ASN A 179 0.41 -6.87 -9.40
N PHE A 180 0.35 -6.31 -8.20
CA PHE A 180 1.31 -6.64 -7.14
C PHE A 180 0.97 -7.96 -6.47
N ALA A 181 -0.30 -8.19 -6.14
CA ALA A 181 -0.76 -9.40 -5.48
C ALA A 181 -0.52 -10.65 -6.32
N LEU A 182 -0.77 -10.56 -7.62
CA LEU A 182 -0.63 -11.64 -8.59
C LEU A 182 0.74 -11.65 -9.28
N ALA A 183 1.71 -10.85 -8.85
CA ALA A 183 3.02 -10.76 -9.48
C ALA A 183 3.72 -12.11 -9.69
N PRO A 184 3.67 -13.08 -8.77
CA PRO A 184 4.25 -14.40 -9.02
C PRO A 184 3.61 -15.14 -10.20
N MET A 185 2.28 -15.10 -10.31
CA MET A 185 1.55 -15.71 -11.44
C MET A 185 1.83 -14.97 -12.75
N LEU A 186 1.81 -13.64 -12.72
CA LEU A 186 2.07 -12.82 -13.91
C LEU A 186 3.48 -13.02 -14.44
N ARG A 187 4.47 -13.25 -13.59
CA ARG A 187 5.85 -13.56 -14.00
C ARG A 187 5.91 -14.82 -14.85
N GLU A 188 5.18 -15.87 -14.47
CA GLU A 188 5.11 -17.11 -15.22
C GLU A 188 4.33 -16.95 -16.54
N VAL A 189 3.24 -16.18 -16.53
CA VAL A 189 2.36 -16.00 -17.71
C VAL A 189 2.99 -15.09 -18.76
N LEU A 190 3.67 -14.02 -18.33
CA LEU A 190 4.20 -12.97 -19.21
C LEU A 190 5.69 -13.18 -19.55
N ASP A 191 6.35 -14.15 -18.92
CA ASP A 191 7.80 -14.37 -19.03
C ASP A 191 8.63 -13.10 -18.77
N GLU A 192 8.10 -12.24 -17.87
CA GLU A 192 8.77 -11.02 -17.43
C GLU A 192 8.49 -10.72 -15.95
N ASP A 193 9.35 -9.93 -15.31
CA ASP A 193 9.06 -9.46 -13.95
C ASP A 193 8.06 -8.29 -13.99
N PRO A 194 6.79 -8.47 -13.54
CA PRO A 194 5.77 -7.43 -13.57
C PRO A 194 6.08 -6.26 -12.62
N LEU A 195 7.08 -6.41 -11.74
CA LEU A 195 7.54 -5.38 -10.81
C LEU A 195 8.87 -4.76 -11.24
N SER A 196 9.37 -5.08 -12.44
CA SER A 196 10.52 -4.39 -13.01
C SER A 196 10.21 -2.90 -13.25
N PRO A 197 11.21 -2.01 -13.30
CA PRO A 197 10.98 -0.58 -13.54
C PRO A 197 10.15 -0.31 -14.80
N ASP A 198 10.42 -1.02 -15.89
CA ASP A 198 9.70 -0.86 -17.16
C ASP A 198 8.27 -1.37 -17.07
N ALA A 199 8.03 -2.49 -16.39
CA ALA A 199 6.68 -3.03 -16.16
C ALA A 199 5.86 -2.09 -15.28
N LEU A 200 6.45 -1.57 -14.20
CA LEU A 200 5.80 -0.58 -13.33
C LEU A 200 5.46 0.71 -14.08
N GLU A 201 6.31 1.17 -15.01
CA GLU A 201 5.99 2.35 -15.81
C GLU A 201 4.86 2.06 -16.82
N ARG A 202 4.80 0.87 -17.40
CA ARG A 202 3.65 0.45 -18.21
C ARG A 202 2.36 0.40 -17.39
N GLN A 203 2.43 -0.13 -16.15
CA GLN A 203 1.30 -0.16 -15.24
C GLN A 203 0.83 1.25 -14.86
N ARG A 204 1.73 2.18 -14.55
CA ARG A 204 1.38 3.58 -14.28
C ARG A 204 0.63 4.22 -15.44
N ARG A 205 1.18 4.13 -16.66
CA ARG A 205 0.52 4.67 -17.85
C ARG A 205 -0.87 4.08 -18.08
N PHE A 206 -1.03 2.78 -17.86
CA PHE A 206 -2.32 2.10 -17.96
C PHE A 206 -3.28 2.56 -16.86
N ALA A 207 -2.84 2.55 -15.61
CA ALA A 207 -3.66 2.94 -14.47
C ALA A 207 -4.15 4.39 -14.59
N ARG A 208 -3.31 5.34 -15.01
CA ARG A 208 -3.72 6.73 -15.28
C ARG A 208 -4.87 6.78 -16.27
N LYS A 209 -4.80 6.04 -17.39
CA LYS A 209 -5.88 5.98 -18.39
C LYS A 209 -7.17 5.44 -17.78
N VAL A 210 -7.09 4.35 -17.03
CA VAL A 210 -8.26 3.74 -16.39
C VAL A 210 -8.86 4.67 -15.34
N VAL A 211 -8.04 5.28 -14.47
CA VAL A 211 -8.50 6.23 -13.46
C VAL A 211 -9.20 7.44 -14.10
N ARG A 212 -8.60 8.04 -15.13
CA ARG A 212 -9.22 9.15 -15.86
C ARG A 212 -10.54 8.73 -16.51
N LEU A 213 -10.61 7.56 -17.14
CA LEU A 213 -11.83 7.05 -17.75
C LEU A 213 -12.93 6.87 -16.70
N LEU A 214 -12.61 6.24 -15.58
CA LEU A 214 -13.57 5.95 -14.53
C LEU A 214 -14.03 7.22 -13.77
N ILE A 215 -13.15 8.18 -13.56
CA ILE A 215 -13.48 9.41 -12.82
C ILE A 215 -14.08 10.48 -13.73
N LEU A 216 -13.50 10.72 -14.90
CA LEU A 216 -13.85 11.83 -15.79
C LEU A 216 -14.78 11.41 -16.93
N GLY A 217 -14.98 10.11 -17.16
CA GLY A 217 -15.73 9.60 -18.32
C GLY A 217 -15.04 9.88 -19.66
N LYS A 218 -13.74 10.22 -19.67
CA LYS A 218 -12.98 10.59 -20.88
C LYS A 218 -11.58 10.00 -20.84
N THR A 219 -11.07 9.62 -22.03
CA THR A 219 -9.71 9.07 -22.22
C THR A 219 -8.73 10.07 -22.83
N SER A 220 -9.12 11.33 -22.97
CA SER A 220 -8.26 12.35 -23.62
C SER A 220 -7.11 12.77 -22.75
#